data_534ba42bcb42c3b64b8da8915962e0db
#
_entry.id   534ba42bcb42c3b64b8da8915962e0db
#
_cell.length_a   1.000
_cell.length_b   1.000
_cell.length_c   1.000
_cell.angle_alpha   90.00
_cell.angle_beta   90.00
_cell.angle_gamma   90.00
#
_symmetry.space_group_name_H-M   'P 1'
#
loop_
_entity.id
_entity.type
_entity.pdbx_description
1 polymer ?
#
loop_
_entity_poly.entity_id
_entity_poly.type
_entity_poly.pdbx_seq_one_letter_code
_entity_poly.pdbx_strand_id
1 'polypeptide(L)'
;PANQYISVNPKFTYVWVHNLDADEYYLMNKELAPAALADCKIENYEFAGREMTGAEWELAEFMHPWASYNRTVYVLEGNHVTLDAGTGCVHTAPGHGVDDFEVYKKYENEGKLKQEVICPVDNKGRMTAEAGSFLEGKTVWEAEGPSISALAHEGMLLGKKSLHHQYAHCWRCKNPVIYRATEQWFASINDFREDALKAVDETRFIPSWGHDRLYNMIRDRQDWCISRQRSWGVPIPAFYCDGCGNYVITPETIESVKEIVEKEGTDAWL
;
A
#
# COMPACT_ATOMS: atom_id res chain seq x y z
N PRO A 1 0.39 -9.23 9.18
CA PRO A 1 -0.57 -8.41 9.95
C PRO A 1 -1.31 -7.37 9.09
N ALA A 2 -0.64 -6.78 8.10
CA ALA A 2 -1.22 -5.71 7.27
C ALA A 2 -1.96 -6.21 6.03
N ASN A 3 -2.00 -7.51 5.77
CA ASN A 3 -2.69 -8.07 4.61
C ASN A 3 -4.18 -7.75 4.63
N GLN A 4 -4.68 -7.17 3.54
CA GLN A 4 -6.10 -6.88 3.35
C GLN A 4 -6.65 -7.48 2.05
N TYR A 5 -5.78 -7.72 1.06
CA TYR A 5 -6.19 -8.16 -0.27
C TYR A 5 -5.18 -9.14 -0.85
N ILE A 6 -5.59 -9.77 -1.95
CA ILE A 6 -4.76 -10.59 -2.82
C ILE A 6 -4.85 -9.98 -4.22
N SER A 7 -3.73 -9.57 -4.80
CA SER A 7 -3.72 -9.10 -6.19
C SER A 7 -3.45 -10.25 -7.16
N VAL A 8 -4.23 -10.30 -8.22
CA VAL A 8 -4.07 -11.21 -9.36
C VAL A 8 -4.04 -10.42 -10.66
N ASN A 9 -3.33 -10.88 -11.66
CA ASN A 9 -3.36 -10.22 -12.96
C ASN A 9 -4.62 -10.65 -13.73
N PRO A 10 -5.48 -9.74 -14.18
CA PRO A 10 -6.75 -10.06 -14.81
C PRO A 10 -6.61 -10.90 -16.10
N LYS A 11 -5.46 -10.82 -16.77
CA LYS A 11 -5.20 -11.47 -18.06
C LYS A 11 -4.56 -12.85 -17.93
N PHE A 12 -4.09 -13.21 -16.75
CA PHE A 12 -3.41 -14.49 -16.53
C PHE A 12 -4.41 -15.60 -16.20
N THR A 13 -4.01 -16.84 -16.46
CA THR A 13 -4.80 -18.03 -16.16
C THR A 13 -4.46 -18.57 -14.79
N TYR A 14 -5.48 -18.81 -13.98
CA TYR A 14 -5.38 -19.37 -12.63
C TYR A 14 -6.08 -20.72 -12.58
N VAL A 15 -5.52 -21.64 -11.78
CA VAL A 15 -6.00 -23.01 -11.61
C VAL A 15 -5.97 -23.39 -10.14
N TRP A 16 -6.86 -24.29 -9.76
CA TRP A 16 -6.69 -25.02 -8.51
C TRP A 16 -5.66 -26.12 -8.71
N VAL A 17 -4.74 -26.20 -7.77
CA VAL A 17 -3.77 -27.29 -7.66
C VAL A 17 -4.19 -28.14 -6.48
N HIS A 18 -4.48 -29.43 -6.73
CA HIS A 18 -4.76 -30.42 -5.69
C HIS A 18 -3.45 -31.11 -5.31
N ASN A 19 -2.99 -30.91 -4.09
CA ASN A 19 -1.89 -31.65 -3.49
C ASN A 19 -2.41 -32.98 -3.02
N LEU A 20 -2.03 -34.08 -3.70
CA LEU A 20 -2.55 -35.41 -3.45
C LEU A 20 -2.03 -36.07 -2.17
N ASP A 21 -0.90 -35.56 -1.64
CA ASP A 21 -0.33 -36.12 -0.40
C ASP A 21 -0.99 -35.51 0.85
N ALA A 22 -1.41 -34.24 0.79
CA ALA A 22 -2.03 -33.53 1.90
C ALA A 22 -3.56 -33.40 1.76
N ASP A 23 -4.12 -33.74 0.61
CA ASP A 23 -5.53 -33.52 0.24
C ASP A 23 -5.96 -32.05 0.39
N GLU A 24 -5.09 -31.13 -0.07
CA GLU A 24 -5.27 -29.69 0.01
C GLU A 24 -5.33 -29.07 -1.38
N TYR A 25 -6.04 -27.94 -1.50
CA TYR A 25 -6.19 -27.22 -2.75
C TYR A 25 -5.57 -25.84 -2.68
N TYR A 26 -4.72 -25.49 -3.67
CA TYR A 26 -4.06 -24.18 -3.75
C TYR A 26 -4.47 -23.48 -5.03
N LEU A 27 -4.86 -22.19 -4.92
CA LEU A 27 -5.09 -21.34 -6.08
C LEU A 27 -3.78 -20.72 -6.54
N MET A 28 -3.37 -20.98 -7.77
CA MET A 28 -2.12 -20.48 -8.34
C MET A 28 -2.27 -20.08 -9.80
N ASN A 29 -1.39 -19.22 -10.28
CA ASN A 29 -1.22 -19.03 -11.71
C ASN A 29 -0.72 -20.34 -12.35
N LYS A 30 -1.33 -20.73 -13.47
CA LYS A 30 -1.05 -22.00 -14.13
C LYS A 30 0.41 -22.15 -14.59
N GLU A 31 1.01 -21.08 -15.10
CA GLU A 31 2.39 -21.11 -15.61
C GLU A 31 3.42 -21.15 -14.47
N LEU A 32 3.12 -20.49 -13.35
CA LEU A 32 4.00 -20.44 -12.19
C LEU A 32 3.87 -21.65 -11.26
N ALA A 33 2.73 -22.35 -11.29
CA ALA A 33 2.43 -23.43 -10.35
C ALA A 33 3.53 -24.50 -10.29
N PRO A 34 4.07 -25.05 -11.41
CA PRO A 34 5.10 -26.09 -11.32
C PRO A 34 6.36 -25.64 -10.55
N ALA A 35 6.83 -24.42 -10.80
CA ALA A 35 8.00 -23.88 -10.13
C ALA A 35 7.73 -23.56 -8.65
N ALA A 36 6.57 -22.99 -8.34
CA ALA A 36 6.16 -22.70 -6.97
C ALA A 36 6.00 -23.97 -6.12
N LEU A 37 5.41 -25.01 -6.68
CA LEU A 37 5.23 -26.30 -6.02
C LEU A 37 6.58 -27.00 -5.77
N ALA A 38 7.48 -26.94 -6.74
CA ALA A 38 8.85 -27.48 -6.57
C ALA A 38 9.60 -26.75 -5.45
N ASP A 39 9.50 -25.41 -5.36
CA ASP A 39 10.07 -24.62 -4.25
C ASP A 39 9.47 -25.03 -2.89
N CYS A 40 8.19 -25.45 -2.86
CA CYS A 40 7.50 -25.96 -1.68
C CYS A 40 7.71 -27.46 -1.44
N LYS A 41 8.45 -28.16 -2.29
CA LYS A 41 8.69 -29.62 -2.25
C LYS A 41 7.41 -30.46 -2.39
N ILE A 42 6.45 -30.00 -3.16
CA ILE A 42 5.21 -30.69 -3.50
C ILE A 42 5.40 -31.26 -4.89
N GLU A 43 5.53 -32.58 -4.98
CA GLU A 43 5.79 -33.31 -6.24
C GLU A 43 4.54 -34.04 -6.74
N ASN A 44 3.66 -34.47 -5.85
CA ASN A 44 2.46 -35.25 -6.15
C ASN A 44 1.21 -34.38 -6.18
N TYR A 45 0.92 -33.80 -7.33
CA TYR A 45 -0.21 -32.89 -7.51
C TYR A 45 -0.89 -33.07 -8.89
N GLU A 46 -2.10 -32.56 -8.99
CA GLU A 46 -2.83 -32.44 -10.25
C GLU A 46 -3.51 -31.07 -10.35
N PHE A 47 -3.79 -30.63 -11.58
CA PHE A 47 -4.64 -29.45 -11.79
C PHE A 47 -6.11 -29.87 -11.71
N ALA A 48 -6.86 -29.20 -10.84
CA ALA A 48 -8.26 -29.49 -10.54
C ALA A 48 -9.19 -28.37 -11.02
N GLY A 49 -10.41 -28.73 -11.33
CA GLY A 49 -11.44 -27.78 -11.73
C GLY A 49 -11.21 -27.16 -13.11
N ARG A 50 -11.90 -26.02 -13.36
CA ARG A 50 -11.76 -25.26 -14.59
C ARG A 50 -10.67 -24.21 -14.47
N GLU A 51 -10.03 -23.91 -15.57
CA GLU A 51 -9.15 -22.75 -15.69
C GLU A 51 -9.97 -21.47 -15.69
N MET A 52 -9.51 -20.45 -14.97
CA MET A 52 -10.16 -19.15 -14.85
C MET A 52 -9.16 -18.05 -15.10
N THR A 53 -9.58 -16.95 -15.70
CA THR A 53 -8.76 -15.73 -15.77
C THR A 53 -8.74 -15.03 -14.43
N GLY A 54 -7.71 -14.19 -14.19
CA GLY A 54 -7.68 -13.39 -12.97
C GLY A 54 -8.90 -12.48 -12.82
N ALA A 55 -9.47 -11.99 -13.93
CA ALA A 55 -10.69 -11.19 -13.91
C ALA A 55 -11.91 -11.95 -13.36
N GLU A 56 -11.99 -13.27 -13.56
CA GLU A 56 -13.08 -14.10 -13.01
C GLU A 56 -12.96 -14.30 -11.49
N TRP A 57 -11.81 -13.95 -10.90
CA TRP A 57 -11.58 -13.98 -9.47
C TRP A 57 -11.83 -12.64 -8.78
N GLU A 58 -12.18 -11.57 -9.53
CA GLU A 58 -12.43 -10.25 -8.96
C GLU A 58 -13.42 -10.33 -7.80
N LEU A 59 -13.04 -9.75 -6.65
CA LEU A 59 -13.81 -9.73 -5.40
C LEU A 59 -14.14 -11.11 -4.80
N ALA A 60 -13.51 -12.18 -5.22
CA ALA A 60 -13.59 -13.45 -4.49
C ALA A 60 -13.06 -13.27 -3.06
N GLU A 61 -13.72 -13.96 -2.12
CA GLU A 61 -13.47 -13.80 -0.69
C GLU A 61 -12.62 -14.94 -0.15
N PHE A 62 -11.61 -14.59 0.64
CA PHE A 62 -10.77 -15.52 1.39
C PHE A 62 -10.68 -15.06 2.84
N MET A 63 -10.39 -15.98 3.74
CA MET A 63 -10.09 -15.65 5.13
C MET A 63 -8.61 -15.32 5.29
N HIS A 64 -8.31 -14.35 6.15
CA HIS A 64 -6.93 -14.08 6.54
C HIS A 64 -6.29 -15.32 7.20
N PRO A 65 -5.01 -15.68 6.88
CA PRO A 65 -4.39 -16.89 7.38
C PRO A 65 -4.27 -16.96 8.92
N TRP A 66 -4.25 -15.82 9.60
CA TRP A 66 -4.35 -15.79 11.06
C TRP A 66 -5.82 -15.62 11.47
N ALA A 67 -6.41 -16.71 11.91
CA ALA A 67 -7.83 -16.77 12.30
C ALA A 67 -8.21 -15.72 13.37
N SER A 68 -7.26 -15.36 14.24
CA SER A 68 -7.44 -14.34 15.27
C SER A 68 -7.80 -12.96 14.75
N TYR A 69 -7.47 -12.65 13.48
CA TYR A 69 -7.83 -11.36 12.87
C TYR A 69 -9.27 -11.30 12.39
N ASN A 70 -9.91 -12.44 12.19
CA ASN A 70 -11.29 -12.55 11.70
C ASN A 70 -11.57 -11.59 10.51
N ARG A 71 -10.64 -11.55 9.55
CA ARG A 71 -10.63 -10.61 8.43
C ARG A 71 -10.90 -11.34 7.13
N THR A 72 -11.87 -10.85 6.36
CA THR A 72 -12.06 -11.24 4.97
C THR A 72 -11.06 -10.50 4.09
N VAL A 73 -10.42 -11.24 3.20
CA VAL A 73 -9.44 -10.76 2.22
C VAL A 73 -10.06 -10.91 0.83
N TYR A 74 -10.17 -9.82 0.08
CA TYR A 74 -10.75 -9.84 -1.27
C TYR A 74 -9.66 -9.95 -2.33
N VAL A 75 -10.00 -10.59 -3.45
CA VAL A 75 -9.14 -10.62 -4.64
C VAL A 75 -9.35 -9.36 -5.46
N LEU A 76 -8.27 -8.69 -5.81
CA LEU A 76 -8.26 -7.48 -6.63
C LEU A 76 -7.46 -7.68 -7.92
N GLU A 77 -7.88 -7.04 -9.00
CA GLU A 77 -7.12 -7.00 -10.24
C GLU A 77 -5.91 -6.07 -10.12
N GLY A 78 -4.70 -6.61 -10.25
CA GLY A 78 -3.45 -5.87 -10.19
C GLY A 78 -2.56 -6.12 -11.41
N ASN A 79 -2.38 -5.13 -12.27
CA ASN A 79 -1.50 -5.24 -13.44
C ASN A 79 -0.01 -5.33 -13.08
N HIS A 80 0.37 -5.00 -11.83
CA HIS A 80 1.73 -5.16 -11.30
C HIS A 80 2.11 -6.61 -11.03
N VAL A 81 1.15 -7.53 -11.00
CA VAL A 81 1.42 -8.96 -10.85
C VAL A 81 2.04 -9.50 -12.13
N THR A 82 3.25 -10.08 -12.01
CA THR A 82 4.06 -10.60 -13.11
C THR A 82 4.18 -12.12 -13.05
N LEU A 83 4.81 -12.72 -14.08
CA LEU A 83 5.09 -14.15 -14.16
C LEU A 83 6.56 -14.49 -13.82
N ASP A 84 7.26 -13.60 -13.12
CA ASP A 84 8.70 -13.80 -12.87
C ASP A 84 8.97 -14.79 -11.73
N ALA A 85 8.10 -14.84 -10.72
CA ALA A 85 8.26 -15.73 -9.57
C ALA A 85 6.98 -15.83 -8.72
N GLY A 86 6.97 -16.78 -7.79
CA GLY A 86 5.90 -16.94 -6.81
C GLY A 86 4.70 -17.74 -7.36
N THR A 87 3.52 -17.43 -6.86
CA THR A 87 2.27 -18.16 -7.18
C THR A 87 1.36 -17.41 -8.15
N GLY A 88 1.69 -16.15 -8.50
CA GLY A 88 0.81 -15.25 -9.23
C GLY A 88 -0.35 -14.67 -8.38
N CYS A 89 -0.44 -15.05 -7.12
CA CYS A 89 -1.34 -14.46 -6.12
C CYS A 89 -0.49 -13.66 -5.15
N VAL A 90 -0.61 -12.33 -5.19
CA VAL A 90 0.29 -11.41 -4.47
C VAL A 90 -0.38 -10.86 -3.24
N HIS A 91 0.27 -11.03 -2.08
CA HIS A 91 -0.09 -10.34 -0.85
C HIS A 91 -0.20 -8.84 -1.09
N THR A 92 -1.31 -8.23 -0.69
CA THR A 92 -1.59 -6.82 -0.95
C THR A 92 -1.98 -6.12 0.34
N ALA A 93 -1.19 -5.11 0.70
CA ALA A 93 -1.36 -4.31 1.90
C ALA A 93 -1.27 -2.81 1.56
N PRO A 94 -2.41 -2.13 1.33
CA PRO A 94 -2.44 -0.73 0.90
C PRO A 94 -1.69 0.23 1.83
N GLY A 95 -1.60 -0.10 3.12
CA GLY A 95 -0.84 0.66 4.10
C GLY A 95 0.68 0.60 3.91
N HIS A 96 1.21 -0.34 3.10
CA HIS A 96 2.63 -0.67 3.04
C HIS A 96 3.20 -0.88 1.64
N GLY A 97 2.46 -0.57 0.58
CA GLY A 97 2.92 -0.67 -0.81
C GLY A 97 2.27 0.40 -1.69
N VAL A 98 3.05 0.98 -2.62
CA VAL A 98 2.52 2.00 -3.54
C VAL A 98 1.56 1.35 -4.52
N ASP A 99 1.97 0.27 -5.19
CA ASP A 99 1.12 -0.45 -6.14
C ASP A 99 -0.14 -1.01 -5.44
N ASP A 100 0.01 -1.50 -4.20
CA ASP A 100 -1.08 -2.00 -3.37
C ASP A 100 -2.10 -0.90 -3.07
N PHE A 101 -1.61 0.30 -2.73
CA PHE A 101 -2.45 1.45 -2.46
C PHE A 101 -3.17 1.94 -3.72
N GLU A 102 -2.50 1.98 -4.87
CA GLU A 102 -3.10 2.37 -6.15
C GLU A 102 -4.23 1.43 -6.56
N VAL A 103 -4.01 0.11 -6.43
CA VAL A 103 -5.05 -0.89 -6.68
C VAL A 103 -6.24 -0.69 -5.74
N TYR A 104 -6.00 -0.56 -4.45
CA TYR A 104 -7.05 -0.30 -3.46
C TYR A 104 -7.84 0.97 -3.80
N LYS A 105 -7.17 2.09 -4.10
CA LYS A 105 -7.81 3.38 -4.43
C LYS A 105 -8.69 3.30 -5.68
N LYS A 106 -8.31 2.50 -6.67
CA LYS A 106 -9.16 2.24 -7.85
C LYS A 106 -10.51 1.66 -7.39
N TYR A 107 -10.49 0.62 -6.58
CA TYR A 107 -11.70 -0.05 -6.11
C TYR A 107 -12.51 0.79 -5.12
N GLU A 108 -11.86 1.57 -4.27
CA GLU A 108 -12.51 2.53 -3.38
C GLU A 108 -13.25 3.61 -4.18
N ASN A 109 -12.61 4.20 -5.19
CA ASN A 109 -13.20 5.22 -6.06
C ASN A 109 -14.37 4.67 -6.89
N GLU A 110 -14.34 3.40 -7.27
CA GLU A 110 -15.45 2.70 -7.93
C GLU A 110 -16.58 2.33 -6.96
N GLY A 111 -16.42 2.59 -5.67
CA GLY A 111 -17.39 2.25 -4.61
C GLY A 111 -17.52 0.75 -4.34
N LYS A 112 -16.61 -0.08 -4.84
CA LYS A 112 -16.59 -1.53 -4.66
C LYS A 112 -16.04 -1.95 -3.30
N LEU A 113 -15.16 -1.15 -2.70
CA LEU A 113 -14.56 -1.38 -1.39
C LEU A 113 -14.89 -0.22 -0.43
N LYS A 114 -15.11 -0.56 0.84
CA LYS A 114 -15.40 0.40 1.92
C LYS A 114 -14.48 0.20 3.14
N GLN A 115 -13.53 -0.73 3.05
CA GLN A 115 -12.63 -1.03 4.15
C GLN A 115 -11.59 0.08 4.28
N GLU A 116 -11.30 0.51 5.50
CA GLU A 116 -10.22 1.44 5.77
C GLU A 116 -8.85 0.79 5.55
N VAL A 117 -7.86 1.59 5.19
CA VAL A 117 -6.47 1.14 5.03
C VAL A 117 -5.88 0.83 6.40
N ILE A 118 -5.46 -0.42 6.60
CA ILE A 118 -4.82 -0.87 7.83
C ILE A 118 -3.31 -0.61 7.75
N CYS A 119 -2.79 0.07 8.77
CA CYS A 119 -1.37 0.35 8.89
C CYS A 119 -0.87 0.04 10.31
N PRO A 120 -0.64 -1.24 10.66
CA PRO A 120 -0.29 -1.67 12.01
C PRO A 120 1.17 -1.39 12.38
N VAL A 121 1.71 -0.26 11.93
CA VAL A 121 3.08 0.19 12.19
C VAL A 121 3.06 1.66 12.59
N ASP A 122 3.65 1.96 13.74
CA ASP A 122 3.72 3.32 14.29
C ASP A 122 4.77 4.21 13.60
N ASN A 123 4.88 5.46 14.06
CA ASN A 123 5.85 6.44 13.55
C ASN A 123 7.33 6.08 13.82
N LYS A 124 7.59 5.07 14.67
CA LYS A 124 8.93 4.57 14.99
C LYS A 124 9.27 3.28 14.25
N GLY A 125 8.37 2.84 13.34
CA GLY A 125 8.54 1.57 12.61
C GLY A 125 8.31 0.33 13.47
N ARG A 126 7.49 0.45 14.54
CA ARG A 126 7.14 -0.65 15.43
C ARG A 126 5.71 -1.09 15.20
N MET A 127 5.49 -2.37 15.34
CA MET A 127 4.15 -2.96 15.26
C MET A 127 3.28 -2.41 16.41
N THR A 128 2.07 -1.99 16.07
CA THR A 128 1.04 -1.56 17.02
C THR A 128 0.25 -2.76 17.56
N ALA A 129 -0.65 -2.53 18.51
CA ALA A 129 -1.56 -3.56 19.01
C ALA A 129 -2.44 -4.20 17.92
N GLU A 130 -2.72 -3.47 16.82
CA GLU A 130 -3.43 -4.00 15.65
C GLU A 130 -2.70 -5.16 14.96
N ALA A 131 -1.38 -5.21 15.10
CA ALA A 131 -0.57 -6.31 14.59
C ALA A 131 -0.66 -7.59 15.47
N GLY A 132 -1.47 -7.56 16.52
CA GLY A 132 -1.59 -8.65 17.49
C GLY A 132 -0.51 -8.62 18.55
N SER A 133 -0.86 -9.13 19.75
CA SER A 133 0.00 -9.05 20.94
C SER A 133 1.38 -9.71 20.77
N PHE A 134 1.49 -10.73 19.91
CA PHE A 134 2.76 -11.44 19.67
C PHE A 134 3.76 -10.62 18.82
N LEU A 135 3.29 -9.59 18.10
CA LEU A 135 4.10 -8.69 17.29
C LEU A 135 4.22 -7.29 17.90
N GLU A 136 3.32 -6.89 18.76
CA GLU A 136 3.26 -5.55 19.35
C GLU A 136 4.63 -5.10 19.92
N GLY A 137 5.01 -3.86 19.60
CA GLY A 137 6.26 -3.24 20.04
C GLY A 137 7.53 -3.69 19.30
N LYS A 138 7.47 -4.78 18.51
CA LYS A 138 8.61 -5.22 17.68
C LYS A 138 8.75 -4.30 16.47
N THR A 139 9.99 -4.06 16.05
CA THR A 139 10.24 -3.42 14.74
C THR A 139 9.76 -4.33 13.62
N VAL A 140 9.53 -3.76 12.43
CA VAL A 140 9.13 -4.54 11.25
C VAL A 140 10.13 -5.67 10.93
N TRP A 141 11.42 -5.46 11.23
CA TRP A 141 12.48 -6.45 11.03
C TRP A 141 12.44 -7.57 12.06
N GLU A 142 12.19 -7.23 13.33
CA GLU A 142 12.04 -8.21 14.42
C GLU A 142 10.76 -9.03 14.30
N ALA A 143 9.74 -8.51 13.61
CA ALA A 143 8.45 -9.17 13.41
C ALA A 143 8.48 -10.31 12.38
N GLU A 144 9.49 -10.36 11.49
CA GLU A 144 9.57 -11.35 10.41
C GLU A 144 9.59 -12.79 10.96
N GLY A 145 10.53 -13.10 11.83
CA GLY A 145 10.67 -14.44 12.41
C GLY A 145 9.42 -14.93 13.14
N PRO A 146 8.88 -14.15 14.09
CA PRO A 146 7.61 -14.47 14.75
C PRO A 146 6.43 -14.66 13.80
N SER A 147 6.32 -13.85 12.73
CA SER A 147 5.26 -13.99 11.74
C SER A 147 5.34 -15.30 10.97
N ILE A 148 6.54 -15.69 10.53
CA ILE A 148 6.77 -16.97 9.86
C ILE A 148 6.45 -18.13 10.79
N SER A 149 6.87 -18.05 12.06
CA SER A 149 6.62 -19.10 13.06
C SER A 149 5.12 -19.26 13.34
N ALA A 150 4.37 -18.14 13.40
CA ALA A 150 2.93 -18.17 13.61
C ALA A 150 2.21 -18.84 12.42
N LEU A 151 2.57 -18.48 11.16
CA LEU A 151 2.02 -19.13 9.98
C LEU A 151 2.31 -20.63 9.93
N ALA A 152 3.52 -21.03 10.28
CA ALA A 152 3.88 -22.45 10.35
C ALA A 152 3.12 -23.20 11.44
N HIS A 153 2.92 -22.58 12.61
CA HIS A 153 2.16 -23.19 13.71
C HIS A 153 0.69 -23.42 13.35
N GLU A 154 0.09 -22.49 12.60
CA GLU A 154 -1.30 -22.59 12.15
C GLU A 154 -1.46 -23.44 10.87
N GLY A 155 -0.38 -24.01 10.34
CA GLY A 155 -0.41 -24.81 9.09
C GLY A 155 -0.63 -23.97 7.84
N MET A 156 -0.46 -22.66 7.91
CA MET A 156 -0.74 -21.71 6.81
C MET A 156 0.53 -21.31 6.03
N LEU A 157 1.69 -21.89 6.34
CA LEU A 157 2.94 -21.65 5.64
C LEU A 157 3.20 -22.78 4.62
N LEU A 158 2.92 -22.55 3.37
CA LEU A 158 3.16 -23.54 2.31
C LEU A 158 4.65 -23.73 2.02
N GLY A 159 5.42 -22.65 1.94
CA GLY A 159 6.84 -22.68 1.71
C GLY A 159 7.53 -21.36 2.01
N LYS A 160 8.86 -21.40 2.06
CA LYS A 160 9.71 -20.23 2.32
C LYS A 160 10.97 -20.30 1.45
N LYS A 161 11.30 -19.20 0.80
CA LYS A 161 12.51 -19.06 -0.02
C LYS A 161 13.22 -17.73 0.29
N SER A 162 14.54 -17.77 0.39
CA SER A 162 15.33 -16.55 0.50
C SER A 162 15.52 -15.92 -0.87
N LEU A 163 15.32 -14.61 -0.96
CA LEU A 163 15.48 -13.84 -2.18
C LEU A 163 16.51 -12.74 -1.97
N HIS A 164 17.44 -12.59 -2.92
CA HIS A 164 18.35 -11.45 -2.98
C HIS A 164 17.84 -10.42 -3.97
N HIS A 165 17.56 -9.21 -3.50
CA HIS A 165 17.11 -8.11 -4.34
C HIS A 165 17.69 -6.78 -3.88
N GLN A 166 17.60 -5.75 -4.72
CA GLN A 166 17.93 -4.39 -4.32
C GLN A 166 16.86 -3.83 -3.42
N TYR A 167 17.24 -3.28 -2.28
CA TYR A 167 16.33 -2.70 -1.30
C TYR A 167 16.56 -1.19 -1.18
N ALA A 168 15.49 -0.43 -1.06
CA ALA A 168 15.56 1.02 -0.92
C ALA A 168 16.15 1.42 0.43
N HIS A 169 17.16 2.31 0.42
CA HIS A 169 17.79 2.85 1.61
C HIS A 169 17.68 4.36 1.66
N CYS A 170 17.58 4.91 2.85
CA CYS A 170 17.59 6.35 3.07
C CYS A 170 18.90 6.95 2.54
N TRP A 171 18.82 7.92 1.64
CA TRP A 171 20.00 8.56 1.06
C TRP A 171 20.88 9.27 2.11
N ARG A 172 20.31 9.66 3.26
CA ARG A 172 21.00 10.39 4.35
C ARG A 172 21.63 9.43 5.36
N CYS A 173 20.83 8.58 6.02
CA CYS A 173 21.33 7.70 7.09
C CYS A 173 21.71 6.28 6.60
N LYS A 174 21.46 5.96 5.32
CA LYS A 174 21.74 4.66 4.68
C LYS A 174 21.01 3.46 5.27
N ASN A 175 20.11 3.67 6.22
CA ASN A 175 19.27 2.59 6.73
C ASN A 175 18.18 2.21 5.74
N PRO A 176 17.70 0.95 5.73
CA PRO A 176 16.59 0.53 4.91
C PRO A 176 15.33 1.33 5.27
N VAL A 177 14.51 1.63 4.26
CA VAL A 177 13.23 2.34 4.44
C VAL A 177 12.07 1.37 4.36
N ILE A 178 10.92 1.77 4.93
CA ILE A 178 9.66 1.06 4.79
C ILE A 178 8.63 1.99 4.14
N TYR A 179 7.68 1.40 3.42
CA TYR A 179 6.49 2.11 2.99
C TYR A 179 5.46 2.07 4.11
N ARG A 180 4.82 3.21 4.36
CA ARG A 180 3.81 3.36 5.40
C ARG A 180 2.82 4.44 5.02
N ALA A 181 1.53 4.09 4.98
CA ALA A 181 0.46 5.06 4.81
C ALA A 181 0.40 5.97 6.06
N THR A 182 0.30 7.27 5.81
CA THR A 182 0.14 8.28 6.86
C THR A 182 -0.82 9.34 6.38
N GLU A 183 -1.59 9.90 7.30
CA GLU A 183 -2.40 11.08 7.00
C GLU A 183 -1.52 12.26 6.64
N GLN A 184 -1.85 12.93 5.56
CA GLN A 184 -1.10 14.06 5.01
C GLN A 184 -2.06 15.12 4.48
N TRP A 185 -1.59 16.36 4.44
CA TRP A 185 -2.29 17.45 3.79
C TRP A 185 -1.89 17.55 2.33
N PHE A 186 -2.89 17.50 1.46
CA PHE A 186 -2.70 17.63 0.02
C PHE A 186 -3.45 18.86 -0.51
N ALA A 187 -2.81 19.59 -1.40
CA ALA A 187 -3.49 20.55 -2.27
C ALA A 187 -3.91 19.82 -3.55
N SER A 188 -5.20 19.83 -3.86
CA SER A 188 -5.71 19.23 -5.09
C SER A 188 -5.19 19.99 -6.31
N ILE A 189 -4.63 19.26 -7.27
CA ILE A 189 -4.21 19.81 -8.56
C ILE A 189 -5.34 19.71 -9.58
N ASN A 190 -6.29 18.80 -9.37
CA ASN A 190 -7.36 18.54 -10.33
C ASN A 190 -8.23 19.76 -10.58
N ASP A 191 -8.46 20.58 -9.54
CA ASP A 191 -9.37 21.74 -9.63
C ASP A 191 -8.85 22.84 -10.57
N PHE A 192 -7.54 22.91 -10.83
CA PHE A 192 -6.93 23.93 -11.67
C PHE A 192 -6.03 23.36 -12.79
N ARG A 193 -5.97 22.04 -12.94
CA ARG A 193 -5.08 21.37 -13.93
C ARG A 193 -5.33 21.86 -15.33
N GLU A 194 -6.59 21.89 -15.76
CA GLU A 194 -6.97 22.31 -17.11
C GLU A 194 -6.62 23.79 -17.39
N ASP A 195 -6.86 24.66 -16.41
CA ASP A 195 -6.48 26.07 -16.51
C ASP A 195 -4.97 26.27 -16.59
N ALA A 196 -4.21 25.49 -15.82
CA ALA A 196 -2.76 25.51 -15.86
C ALA A 196 -2.20 25.00 -17.20
N LEU A 197 -2.76 23.90 -17.75
CA LEU A 197 -2.37 23.40 -19.07
C LEU A 197 -2.66 24.42 -20.17
N LYS A 198 -3.83 25.06 -20.14
CA LYS A 198 -4.18 26.13 -21.05
C LYS A 198 -3.20 27.31 -20.96
N ALA A 199 -2.83 27.72 -19.75
CA ALA A 199 -1.84 28.80 -19.56
C ALA A 199 -0.47 28.43 -20.13
N VAL A 200 -0.07 27.14 -20.06
CA VAL A 200 1.15 26.66 -20.71
C VAL A 200 1.04 26.78 -22.23
N ASP A 201 -0.09 26.37 -22.83
CA ASP A 201 -0.32 26.45 -24.29
C ASP A 201 -0.32 27.90 -24.81
N GLU A 202 -0.81 28.83 -23.98
CA GLU A 202 -0.82 30.26 -24.30
C GLU A 202 0.54 30.96 -24.07
N THR A 203 1.50 30.28 -23.45
CA THR A 203 2.81 30.83 -23.12
C THR A 203 3.85 30.52 -24.17
N ARG A 204 4.60 31.53 -24.60
CA ARG A 204 5.76 31.35 -25.49
C ARG A 204 6.98 30.88 -24.72
N PHE A 205 7.51 29.69 -25.07
CA PHE A 205 8.72 29.13 -24.48
C PHE A 205 9.94 29.36 -25.39
N ILE A 206 11.06 29.73 -24.77
CA ILE A 206 12.40 29.82 -25.38
C ILE A 206 13.40 29.14 -24.47
N PRO A 207 13.92 27.98 -24.85
CA PRO A 207 13.68 27.19 -26.07
C PRO A 207 12.27 26.51 -26.06
N SER A 208 11.77 26.14 -27.25
CA SER A 208 10.42 25.62 -27.45
C SER A 208 10.15 24.31 -26.68
N TRP A 209 11.14 23.46 -26.46
CA TRP A 209 10.99 22.20 -25.73
C TRP A 209 10.55 22.42 -24.24
N GLY A 210 10.72 23.64 -23.73
CA GLY A 210 10.25 24.01 -22.39
C GLY A 210 8.72 23.85 -22.24
N HIS A 211 7.97 24.09 -23.34
CA HIS A 211 6.53 23.87 -23.39
C HIS A 211 6.17 22.43 -23.06
N ASP A 212 6.66 21.47 -23.84
CA ASP A 212 6.31 20.05 -23.67
C ASP A 212 6.72 19.51 -22.29
N ARG A 213 7.87 19.98 -21.80
CA ARG A 213 8.34 19.59 -20.47
C ARG A 213 7.39 20.07 -19.38
N LEU A 214 7.00 21.35 -19.38
CA LEU A 214 6.10 21.89 -18.36
C LEU A 214 4.69 21.33 -18.50
N TYR A 215 4.20 21.21 -19.73
CA TYR A 215 2.90 20.62 -20.03
C TYR A 215 2.78 19.19 -19.45
N ASN A 216 3.75 18.31 -19.76
CA ASN A 216 3.75 16.94 -19.26
C ASN A 216 3.89 16.89 -17.73
N MET A 217 4.71 17.77 -17.14
CA MET A 217 4.84 17.85 -15.67
C MET A 217 3.51 18.21 -14.99
N ILE A 218 2.69 19.06 -15.58
CA ILE A 218 1.38 19.46 -15.02
C ILE A 218 0.34 18.37 -15.30
N ARG A 219 0.31 17.85 -16.54
CA ARG A 219 -0.63 16.81 -16.94
C ARG A 219 -0.55 15.58 -16.05
N ASP A 220 0.67 15.11 -15.77
CA ASP A 220 0.93 13.87 -15.05
C ASP A 220 1.12 14.09 -13.54
N ARG A 221 0.98 15.34 -13.06
CA ARG A 221 1.18 15.65 -11.65
C ARG A 221 0.04 15.14 -10.79
N GLN A 222 0.40 14.40 -9.76
CA GLN A 222 -0.51 14.06 -8.66
C GLN A 222 -0.71 15.26 -7.72
N ASP A 223 -1.68 15.15 -6.81
CA ASP A 223 -1.92 16.16 -5.79
C ASP A 223 -0.65 16.51 -5.02
N TRP A 224 -0.53 17.77 -4.65
CA TRP A 224 0.65 18.27 -3.99
C TRP A 224 0.58 18.06 -2.47
N CYS A 225 1.38 17.13 -1.95
CA CYS A 225 1.55 16.98 -0.52
C CYS A 225 2.26 18.23 0.04
N ILE A 226 1.54 19.02 0.84
CA ILE A 226 2.07 20.25 1.45
C ILE A 226 2.59 20.02 2.86
N SER A 227 2.14 18.98 3.56
CA SER A 227 2.64 18.63 4.90
C SER A 227 4.06 18.04 4.84
N ARG A 228 4.84 18.28 5.89
CA ARG A 228 6.18 17.72 6.09
C ARG A 228 6.30 17.21 7.52
N GLN A 229 6.95 16.06 7.70
CA GLN A 229 7.13 15.40 8.99
C GLN A 229 8.53 15.69 9.53
N ARG A 230 8.95 16.94 9.41
CA ARG A 230 10.24 17.44 9.91
C ARG A 230 9.98 18.62 10.85
N SER A 231 10.76 18.73 11.89
CA SER A 231 10.66 19.82 12.88
C SER A 231 11.03 21.19 12.31
N TRP A 232 11.71 21.25 11.16
CA TRP A 232 12.08 22.50 10.52
C TRP A 232 11.06 22.89 9.44
N GLY A 233 10.45 24.05 9.59
CA GLY A 233 9.45 24.58 8.66
C GLY A 233 8.40 25.41 9.39
N VAL A 234 7.40 25.88 8.65
CA VAL A 234 6.23 26.57 9.20
C VAL A 234 5.13 25.54 9.45
N PRO A 235 4.54 25.47 10.65
CA PRO A 235 3.45 24.54 10.93
C PRO A 235 2.20 24.88 10.11
N ILE A 236 1.42 23.86 9.76
CA ILE A 236 0.09 24.04 9.18
C ILE A 236 -0.87 24.31 10.35
N PRO A 237 -1.57 25.47 10.38
CA PRO A 237 -2.42 25.86 11.51
C PRO A 237 -3.76 25.13 11.50
N ALA A 238 -3.71 23.79 11.63
CA ALA A 238 -4.87 22.91 11.68
C ALA A 238 -5.10 22.44 13.12
N PHE A 239 -6.32 22.58 13.60
CA PHE A 239 -6.77 22.04 14.87
C PHE A 239 -7.64 20.83 14.63
N TYR A 240 -7.57 19.84 15.51
CA TYR A 240 -8.42 18.66 15.44
C TYR A 240 -9.37 18.63 16.64
N CYS A 241 -10.62 18.33 16.40
CA CYS A 241 -11.61 18.18 17.47
C CYS A 241 -11.40 16.83 18.17
N ASP A 242 -11.14 16.84 19.47
CA ASP A 242 -10.96 15.63 20.27
C ASP A 242 -12.21 14.74 20.31
N GLY A 243 -13.39 15.31 20.09
CA GLY A 243 -14.65 14.57 20.15
C GLY A 243 -15.05 13.86 18.86
N CYS A 244 -14.73 14.46 17.69
CA CYS A 244 -15.16 13.89 16.39
C CYS A 244 -14.01 13.70 15.38
N GLY A 245 -12.78 14.06 15.72
CA GLY A 245 -11.61 13.94 14.85
C GLY A 245 -11.57 14.89 13.65
N ASN A 246 -12.61 15.71 13.44
CA ASN A 246 -12.65 16.65 12.33
C ASN A 246 -11.62 17.77 12.52
N TYR A 247 -11.00 18.18 11.42
CA TYR A 247 -10.10 19.33 11.43
C TYR A 247 -10.89 20.66 11.36
N VAL A 248 -10.30 21.69 11.94
CA VAL A 248 -10.80 23.07 11.91
C VAL A 248 -9.70 23.99 11.39
N ILE A 249 -9.93 24.59 10.23
CA ILE A 249 -9.12 25.67 9.66
C ILE A 249 -10.09 26.74 9.20
N THR A 250 -10.11 27.87 9.89
CA THR A 250 -10.96 29.01 9.55
C THR A 250 -10.10 30.29 9.53
N PRO A 251 -10.59 31.38 8.92
CA PRO A 251 -9.88 32.66 8.98
C PRO A 251 -9.54 33.11 10.42
N GLU A 252 -10.45 32.86 11.36
CA GLU A 252 -10.28 33.20 12.78
C GLU A 252 -9.18 32.37 13.44
N THR A 253 -9.13 31.04 13.17
CA THR A 253 -8.07 30.19 13.74
C THR A 253 -6.71 30.52 13.15
N ILE A 254 -6.65 30.86 11.86
CA ILE A 254 -5.41 31.30 11.18
C ILE A 254 -4.92 32.62 11.79
N GLU A 255 -5.82 33.61 11.99
CA GLU A 255 -5.43 34.88 12.57
C GLU A 255 -4.93 34.75 14.03
N SER A 256 -5.58 33.87 14.81
CA SER A 256 -5.12 33.57 16.19
C SER A 256 -3.71 32.97 16.21
N VAL A 257 -3.42 32.03 15.30
CA VAL A 257 -2.07 31.44 15.18
C VAL A 257 -1.05 32.48 14.72
N LYS A 258 -1.43 33.32 13.75
CA LYS A 258 -0.59 34.42 13.28
C LYS A 258 -0.17 35.35 14.43
N GLU A 259 -1.12 35.77 15.29
CA GLU A 259 -0.81 36.60 16.45
C GLU A 259 0.17 35.97 17.44
N ILE A 260 0.07 34.64 17.64
CA ILE A 260 1.00 33.87 18.48
C ILE A 260 2.39 33.86 17.85
N VAL A 261 2.47 33.52 16.56
CA VAL A 261 3.74 33.44 15.84
C VAL A 261 4.43 34.80 15.72
N GLU A 262 3.67 35.89 15.56
CA GLU A 262 4.22 37.24 15.54
C GLU A 262 4.88 37.64 16.88
N LYS A 263 4.36 37.15 18.00
CA LYS A 263 4.88 37.47 19.34
C LYS A 263 6.00 36.54 19.80
N GLU A 264 5.89 35.26 19.50
CA GLU A 264 6.68 34.18 20.10
C GLU A 264 7.51 33.40 19.08
N GLY A 265 7.28 33.61 17.78
CA GLY A 265 7.91 32.85 16.72
C GLY A 265 7.20 31.51 16.45
N THR A 266 7.70 30.78 15.45
CA THR A 266 7.08 29.50 14.99
C THR A 266 7.22 28.37 16.00
N ASP A 267 8.17 28.45 16.92
CA ASP A 267 8.42 27.44 17.94
C ASP A 267 7.29 27.37 18.99
N ALA A 268 6.49 28.45 19.11
CA ALA A 268 5.29 28.44 19.96
C ALA A 268 4.23 27.42 19.57
N TRP A 269 4.33 26.84 18.37
CA TRP A 269 3.44 25.77 17.89
C TRP A 269 3.85 24.38 18.38
N LEU A 270 5.09 24.19 18.79
CA LEU A 270 5.65 22.92 19.25
C LEU A 270 5.34 22.69 20.74
#